data_b78f34e6d4af03e649dda482b974a434
#
_entry.id   b78f34e6d4af03e649dda482b974a434
#
_cell.length_a   1.000
_cell.length_b   1.000
_cell.length_c   1.000
_cell.angle_alpha   90.00
_cell.angle_beta   90.00
_cell.angle_gamma   90.00
#
_symmetry.space_group_name_H-M   'P 1'
#
loop_
_entity.id
_entity.type
_entity.pdbx_description
1 polymer ?
#
loop_
_entity_poly.entity_id
_entity_poly.type
_entity_poly.pdbx_seq_one_letter_code
_entity_poly.pdbx_strand_id
1 'polypeptide(L)'
;MVKNMANVIQTNNMETKIPQTKNEAFAQLDAMLSEKEKSELAKSDTIEYHFSLGMWIRNNWIYGQEEVDVKRLAKAFRMEILFFEADELSEKIIEYYQRYLKRIGL
;
A
#
# COMPACT_ATOMS: atom_id res chain seq x y z
N MET A 1 5.28 -12.69 6.03
CA MET A 1 4.45 -11.56 5.66
C MET A 1 4.06 -11.55 4.20
N VAL A 2 5.01 -11.51 3.33
CA VAL A 2 4.72 -11.45 1.90
C VAL A 2 3.90 -12.65 1.45
N LYS A 3 4.23 -13.81 1.96
CA LYS A 3 3.51 -15.01 1.62
C LYS A 3 2.05 -14.93 2.03
N ASN A 4 1.79 -14.37 3.22
CA ASN A 4 0.42 -14.24 3.68
C ASN A 4 -0.37 -13.26 2.82
N MET A 5 0.28 -12.20 2.40
CA MET A 5 -0.39 -11.24 1.54
C MET A 5 -0.76 -11.87 0.22
N ALA A 6 0.13 -12.66 -0.34
CA ALA A 6 -0.15 -13.33 -1.60
C ALA A 6 -1.32 -14.28 -1.45
N ASN A 7 -1.37 -15.02 -0.36
CA ASN A 7 -2.48 -15.95 -0.14
C ASN A 7 -3.81 -15.23 0.00
N VAL A 8 -3.81 -14.12 0.71
CA VAL A 8 -5.03 -13.35 0.89
C VAL A 8 -5.54 -12.85 -0.46
N ILE A 9 -4.64 -12.34 -1.27
CA ILE A 9 -5.03 -11.82 -2.56
C ILE A 9 -5.61 -12.93 -3.45
N GLN A 10 -4.96 -14.07 -3.47
CA GLN A 10 -5.44 -15.18 -4.27
C GLN A 10 -6.80 -15.66 -3.80
N THR A 11 -7.01 -15.65 -2.51
CA THR A 11 -8.26 -16.10 -1.97
C THR A 11 -9.40 -15.16 -2.25
N ASN A 12 -9.11 -13.92 -2.15
CA ASN A 12 -10.16 -12.96 -2.28
C ASN A 12 -10.42 -12.51 -3.65
N ASN A 13 -9.81 -12.81 -4.54
CA ASN A 13 -10.01 -12.47 -5.60
C ASN A 13 -9.64 -12.05 -6.45
N MET A 14 -9.91 -12.12 -6.90
CA MET A 14 -9.71 -11.91 -7.95
C MET A 14 -9.55 -10.65 -8.39
N GLU A 15 -10.03 -9.70 -7.92
CA GLU A 15 -9.92 -8.47 -8.40
C GLU A 15 -9.49 -7.58 -7.34
N THR A 16 -8.22 -7.21 -7.22
CA THR A 16 -7.75 -6.20 -6.30
C THR A 16 -8.08 -4.87 -6.92
N LYS A 17 -9.02 -4.18 -6.33
CA LYS A 17 -9.35 -2.87 -6.82
C LYS A 17 -8.30 -1.89 -6.41
N ILE A 18 -7.97 -0.97 -7.31
CA ILE A 18 -7.04 0.09 -6.98
C ILE A 18 -7.75 1.08 -6.08
N PRO A 19 -7.19 1.35 -4.91
CA PRO A 19 -7.85 2.31 -4.02
C PRO A 19 -7.82 3.71 -4.61
N GLN A 20 -8.89 4.44 -4.41
CA GLN A 20 -9.02 5.78 -4.95
C GLN A 20 -8.93 6.84 -3.85
N THR A 21 -8.90 6.42 -2.60
CA THR A 21 -8.77 7.31 -1.46
C THR A 21 -7.81 6.69 -0.47
N LYS A 22 -7.31 7.52 0.46
CA LYS A 22 -6.46 7.00 1.52
C LYS A 22 -7.18 5.96 2.36
N ASN A 23 -8.45 6.21 2.65
CA ASN A 23 -9.20 5.26 3.47
C ASN A 23 -9.33 3.91 2.80
N GLU A 24 -9.58 3.90 1.50
CA GLU A 24 -9.64 2.64 0.77
C GLU A 24 -8.32 1.91 0.78
N ALA A 25 -7.23 2.64 0.62
CA ALA A 25 -5.91 2.04 0.64
C ALA A 25 -5.62 1.44 2.01
N PHE A 26 -5.91 2.20 3.06
CA PHE A 26 -5.65 1.73 4.43
C PHE A 26 -6.53 0.52 4.75
N ALA A 27 -7.78 0.53 4.29
CA ALA A 27 -8.66 -0.61 4.54
C ALA A 27 -8.12 -1.89 3.89
N GLN A 28 -7.60 -1.79 2.69
CA GLN A 28 -7.02 -2.96 2.04
C GLN A 28 -5.78 -3.44 2.77
N LEU A 29 -4.93 -2.53 3.18
CA LEU A 29 -3.71 -2.90 3.91
C LEU A 29 -4.07 -3.50 5.27
N ASP A 30 -5.04 -2.92 5.96
CA ASP A 30 -5.49 -3.46 7.24
C ASP A 30 -6.00 -4.88 7.09
N ALA A 31 -6.69 -5.17 6.00
CA ALA A 31 -7.24 -6.50 5.78
C ALA A 31 -6.16 -7.52 5.47
N MET A 32 -5.05 -7.08 4.90
CA MET A 32 -3.98 -7.98 4.50
C MET A 32 -2.97 -8.28 5.59
N LEU A 33 -2.71 -7.30 6.43
CA LEU A 33 -1.65 -7.43 7.41
C LEU A 33 -2.19 -7.89 8.75
N SER A 34 -1.44 -8.77 9.40
CA SER A 34 -1.80 -9.21 10.74
C SER A 34 -1.54 -8.09 11.73
N GLU A 35 -2.08 -8.23 12.94
CA GLU A 35 -1.83 -7.26 13.99
C GLU A 35 -0.35 -7.14 14.30
N LYS A 36 0.34 -8.28 14.29
CA LYS A 36 1.77 -8.28 14.54
C LYS A 36 2.52 -7.52 13.45
N GLU A 37 2.14 -7.78 12.19
CA GLU A 37 2.79 -7.11 11.07
C GLU A 37 2.54 -5.61 11.12
N LYS A 38 1.32 -5.21 11.45
CA LYS A 38 1.00 -3.79 11.57
C LYS A 38 1.82 -3.13 12.69
N SER A 39 1.94 -3.81 13.80
CA SER A 39 2.71 -3.29 14.92
C SER A 39 4.18 -3.12 14.56
N GLU A 40 4.72 -4.11 13.88
CA GLU A 40 6.11 -4.03 13.44
C GLU A 40 6.32 -2.90 12.45
N LEU A 41 5.41 -2.78 11.51
CA LEU A 41 5.48 -1.73 10.50
C LEU A 41 5.41 -0.34 11.13
N ALA A 42 4.55 -0.18 12.12
CA ALA A 42 4.39 1.10 12.80
C ALA A 42 5.67 1.55 13.50
N LYS A 43 6.44 0.59 13.98
CA LYS A 43 7.65 0.92 14.74
C LYS A 43 8.88 1.05 13.88
N SER A 44 8.78 0.63 12.65
CA SER A 44 9.97 0.40 11.89
C SER A 44 10.18 1.44 10.81
N ASP A 45 11.44 1.77 10.59
CA ASP A 45 11.77 2.60 9.49
C ASP A 45 12.31 1.77 8.40
N THR A 46 11.97 0.53 8.30
CA THR A 46 12.79 -0.37 7.64
C THR A 46 12.61 -0.43 6.16
N ILE A 47 13.68 -0.48 5.52
CA ILE A 47 13.83 -0.80 4.12
C ILE A 47 13.18 -2.12 3.79
N GLU A 48 13.17 -3.05 4.75
CA GLU A 48 12.53 -4.34 4.54
C GLU A 48 11.07 -4.22 4.14
N TYR A 49 10.32 -3.39 4.87
CA TYR A 49 8.91 -3.23 4.55
C TYR A 49 8.73 -2.43 3.28
N HIS A 50 9.60 -1.45 3.04
CA HIS A 50 9.55 -0.72 1.79
C HIS A 50 9.78 -1.67 0.63
N PHE A 51 10.66 -2.64 0.80
CA PHE A 51 10.93 -3.59 -0.26
C PHE A 51 9.77 -4.54 -0.48
N SER A 52 9.33 -5.24 0.55
CA SER A 52 8.29 -6.26 0.38
C SER A 52 6.90 -5.69 0.17
N LEU A 53 6.48 -4.77 1.03
CA LEU A 53 5.16 -4.17 0.91
C LEU A 53 5.11 -3.24 -0.29
N GLY A 54 6.18 -2.50 -0.52
CA GLY A 54 6.27 -1.64 -1.68
C GLY A 54 6.14 -2.40 -2.97
N MET A 55 6.80 -3.55 -3.06
CA MET A 55 6.70 -4.39 -4.24
C MET A 55 5.26 -4.87 -4.45
N TRP A 56 4.59 -5.26 -3.38
CA TRP A 56 3.20 -5.68 -3.49
C TRP A 56 2.32 -4.53 -3.99
N ILE A 57 2.50 -3.34 -3.44
CA ILE A 57 1.72 -2.17 -3.85
C ILE A 57 1.96 -1.88 -5.32
N ARG A 58 3.22 -1.87 -5.74
CA ARG A 58 3.53 -1.59 -7.13
C ARG A 58 2.91 -2.60 -8.07
N ASN A 59 3.00 -3.87 -7.70
CA ASN A 59 2.50 -4.93 -8.58
C ASN A 59 0.98 -4.99 -8.63
N ASN A 60 0.32 -4.55 -7.60
CA ASN A 60 -1.13 -4.69 -7.52
C ASN A 60 -1.90 -3.39 -7.75
N TRP A 61 -1.28 -2.26 -7.49
CA TRP A 61 -1.98 -0.99 -7.60
C TRP A 61 -1.40 -0.06 -8.67
N ILE A 62 -0.24 -0.33 -9.19
CA ILE A 62 0.43 0.59 -10.09
C ILE A 62 0.73 -0.01 -11.45
N TYR A 63 1.51 -1.08 -11.47
CA TYR A 63 1.93 -1.66 -12.75
C TYR A 63 0.76 -2.33 -13.46
N GLY A 64 0.67 -2.08 -14.75
CA GLY A 64 -0.37 -2.72 -15.57
C GLY A 64 -1.77 -2.17 -15.35
N GLN A 65 -1.91 -1.06 -14.64
CA GLN A 65 -3.20 -0.49 -14.35
C GLN A 65 -3.52 0.67 -15.28
N GLU A 66 -4.80 1.04 -15.33
CA GLU A 66 -5.21 2.17 -16.13
C GLU A 66 -4.61 3.45 -15.58
N GLU A 67 -4.15 4.30 -16.47
CA GLU A 67 -3.49 5.53 -16.05
C GLU A 67 -4.37 6.38 -15.16
N VAL A 68 -5.66 6.47 -15.47
CA VAL A 68 -6.55 7.31 -14.68
C VAL A 68 -6.66 6.81 -13.25
N ASP A 69 -6.62 5.50 -13.05
CA ASP A 69 -6.73 4.94 -11.71
C ASP A 69 -5.47 5.20 -10.90
N VAL A 70 -4.32 5.05 -11.54
CA VAL A 70 -3.05 5.30 -10.87
C VAL A 70 -2.94 6.79 -10.51
N LYS A 71 -3.42 7.65 -11.39
CA LYS A 71 -3.42 9.08 -11.12
C LYS A 71 -4.27 9.43 -9.91
N ARG A 72 -5.42 8.81 -9.77
CA ARG A 72 -6.27 9.06 -8.62
C ARG A 72 -5.62 8.57 -7.34
N LEU A 73 -4.98 7.40 -7.40
CA LEU A 73 -4.27 6.88 -6.26
C LEU A 73 -3.15 7.84 -5.85
N ALA A 74 -2.36 8.28 -6.81
CA ALA A 74 -1.26 9.20 -6.52
C ALA A 74 -1.77 10.49 -5.90
N LYS A 75 -2.86 11.01 -6.42
CA LYS A 75 -3.43 12.24 -5.91
C LYS A 75 -3.92 12.09 -4.48
N ALA A 76 -4.46 10.92 -4.15
CA ALA A 76 -4.91 10.65 -2.79
C ALA A 76 -3.77 10.76 -1.79
N PHE A 77 -2.54 10.50 -2.24
CA PHE A 77 -1.36 10.59 -1.40
C PHE A 77 -0.54 11.84 -1.71
N ARG A 78 -1.19 12.82 -2.33
CA ARG A 78 -0.63 14.14 -2.58
C ARG A 78 0.59 14.14 -3.50
N MET A 79 0.60 13.24 -4.46
CA MET A 79 1.64 13.22 -5.45
C MET A 79 1.13 13.74 -6.78
N GLU A 80 1.93 14.59 -7.38
CA GLU A 80 1.64 15.11 -8.71
C GLU A 80 2.05 14.08 -9.72
N ILE A 81 1.23 13.98 -10.76
CA ILE A 81 1.30 12.82 -11.54
C ILE A 81 1.95 12.89 -12.85
N LEU A 82 2.54 13.93 -13.21
CA LEU A 82 3.14 13.98 -14.51
C LEU A 82 4.40 13.13 -14.57
N PHE A 83 5.13 13.06 -13.46
CA PHE A 83 6.40 12.38 -13.47
C PHE A 83 6.70 11.71 -12.16
N PHE A 84 5.85 10.80 -11.71
CA PHE A 84 6.21 10.06 -10.52
C PHE A 84 6.78 8.71 -10.93
N GLU A 85 7.58 8.15 -10.05
CA GLU A 85 8.03 6.79 -10.21
C GLU A 85 7.22 5.90 -9.29
N ALA A 86 7.03 4.66 -9.72
CA ALA A 86 6.25 3.72 -8.93
C ALA A 86 6.85 3.53 -7.53
N ASP A 87 8.18 3.55 -7.44
CA ASP A 87 8.85 3.43 -6.15
C ASP A 87 8.48 4.56 -5.23
N GLU A 88 8.44 5.78 -5.75
CA GLU A 88 8.11 6.94 -4.95
C GLU A 88 6.68 6.88 -4.45
N LEU A 89 5.76 6.45 -5.30
CA LEU A 89 4.37 6.37 -4.90
C LEU A 89 4.18 5.31 -3.83
N SER A 90 4.76 4.12 -4.03
CA SER A 90 4.61 3.06 -3.03
C SER A 90 5.23 3.47 -1.70
N GLU A 91 6.35 4.18 -1.73
CA GLU A 91 6.99 4.66 -0.52
C GLU A 91 6.11 5.66 0.21
N LYS A 92 5.49 6.56 -0.53
CA LYS A 92 4.60 7.55 0.05
C LYS A 92 3.39 6.89 0.70
N ILE A 93 2.85 5.88 0.05
CA ILE A 93 1.71 5.14 0.60
C ILE A 93 2.09 4.49 1.92
N ILE A 94 3.27 3.86 1.96
CA ILE A 94 3.73 3.21 3.18
C ILE A 94 3.95 4.22 4.30
N GLU A 95 4.53 5.37 3.99
CA GLU A 95 4.75 6.41 4.99
C GLU A 95 3.44 6.89 5.60
N TYR A 96 2.45 7.13 4.76
CA TYR A 96 1.16 7.57 5.26
C TYR A 96 0.48 6.50 6.09
N TYR A 97 0.62 5.24 5.66
CA TYR A 97 0.03 4.14 6.40
C TYR A 97 0.71 3.98 7.76
N GLN A 98 2.03 4.13 7.82
CA GLN A 98 2.74 4.07 9.09
C GLN A 98 2.25 5.15 10.05
N ARG A 99 2.02 6.35 9.55
CA ARG A 99 1.49 7.43 10.37
C ARG A 99 0.10 7.11 10.88
N TYR A 100 -0.71 6.52 10.02
CA TYR A 100 -2.05 6.11 10.39
C TYR A 100 -1.98 5.05 11.51
N LEU A 101 -1.12 4.07 11.38
CA LEU A 101 -0.99 3.03 12.39
C LEU A 101 -0.55 3.60 13.74
N LYS A 102 0.38 4.51 13.73
CA LYS A 102 0.82 5.16 14.96
C LYS A 102 -0.30 5.96 15.60
N ARG A 103 -1.11 6.60 14.77
CA ARG A 103 -2.20 7.41 15.26
C ARG A 103 -3.28 6.58 15.93
N ILE A 104 -3.50 5.37 15.46
CA ILE A 104 -4.49 4.50 16.09
C ILE A 104 -3.90 3.63 17.20
N GLY A 105 -2.65 3.88 17.58
CA GLY A 105 -2.09 3.25 18.76
C GLY A 105 -1.22 2.03 18.53
N LEU A 106 -0.83 1.80 17.30
CA LEU A 106 0.04 0.64 17.02
C LEU A 106 1.52 0.99 17.00
#